data_93f4ed132709751b5e6aa20ebade12b2
#
_entry.id   93f4ed132709751b5e6aa20ebade12b2
#
_cell.length_a   1.000
_cell.length_b   1.000
_cell.length_c   1.000
_cell.angle_alpha   90.00
_cell.angle_beta   90.00
_cell.angle_gamma   90.00
#
_symmetry.space_group_name_H-M   'P 1'
#
loop_
_entity.id
_entity.type
_entity.pdbx_description
1 polymer ?
#
loop_
_entity_poly.entity_id
_entity_poly.type
_entity_poly.pdbx_seq_one_letter_code
_entity_poly.pdbx_strand_id
1 'polypeptide(L)'
;MRRIWTVCLIALLSLGSASLLQAQTGTEKSVAALEQQWLQSQKTNNSELVAPLLAEKFINTGRDGKVTDRTATLATAKATKYNSVDYDDLKVTVFGNTAIATGGFSAKGIDPSGKAFETHERFTDTWVKMSGGKWQCVASHGSPVV
;
A
#
# COMPACT_ATOMS: atom_id res chain seq x y z
N MET A 1 -27.89 -30.76 52.03
CA MET A 1 -29.01 -30.16 51.26
C MET A 1 -28.59 -28.80 50.71
N ARG A 2 -28.68 -28.66 49.39
CA ARG A 2 -28.71 -27.41 48.62
C ARG A 2 -27.48 -26.48 48.63
N ARG A 3 -26.97 -26.36 47.43
CA ARG A 3 -26.40 -25.21 46.69
C ARG A 3 -24.96 -25.38 46.28
N ILE A 4 -24.75 -25.98 45.12
CA ILE A 4 -23.61 -25.71 44.26
C ILE A 4 -24.09 -25.90 42.83
N TRP A 5 -24.52 -24.82 42.19
CA TRP A 5 -24.64 -24.70 40.71
C TRP A 5 -24.82 -23.22 40.42
N THR A 6 -23.78 -22.51 40.06
CA THR A 6 -23.79 -21.33 39.19
C THR A 6 -22.39 -20.68 39.19
N VAL A 7 -21.41 -21.24 38.52
CA VAL A 7 -20.25 -20.50 38.01
C VAL A 7 -19.64 -21.32 36.88
N CYS A 8 -20.19 -21.22 35.68
CA CYS A 8 -19.54 -21.69 34.46
C CYS A 8 -20.23 -21.12 33.23
N LEU A 9 -20.21 -19.78 33.04
CA LEU A 9 -20.72 -19.21 31.78
C LEU A 9 -20.19 -17.80 31.46
N ILE A 10 -18.91 -17.48 31.76
CA ILE A 10 -18.32 -16.18 31.35
C ILE A 10 -16.93 -16.33 30.72
N ALA A 11 -16.50 -17.49 30.29
CA ALA A 11 -15.16 -17.69 29.75
C ALA A 11 -15.07 -17.86 28.21
N LEU A 12 -16.15 -17.69 27.46
CA LEU A 12 -16.16 -18.00 26.02
C LEU A 12 -16.21 -16.81 25.05
N LEU A 13 -16.22 -15.56 25.55
CA LEU A 13 -16.29 -14.36 24.67
C LEU A 13 -14.96 -13.63 24.43
N SER A 14 -13.86 -14.02 25.07
CA SER A 14 -12.58 -13.29 24.96
C SER A 14 -11.60 -13.82 23.90
N LEU A 15 -11.84 -15.00 23.36
CA LEU A 15 -10.91 -15.62 22.38
C LEU A 15 -11.07 -15.09 20.95
N GLY A 16 -12.24 -14.57 20.60
CA GLY A 16 -12.51 -14.08 19.24
C GLY A 16 -11.84 -12.74 18.93
N SER A 17 -11.74 -11.85 19.91
CA SER A 17 -11.22 -10.49 19.71
C SER A 17 -9.69 -10.45 19.50
N ALA A 18 -8.95 -11.31 20.17
CA ALA A 18 -7.49 -11.37 20.04
C ALA A 18 -7.08 -11.91 18.66
N SER A 19 -7.80 -12.90 18.12
CA SER A 19 -7.52 -13.48 16.80
C SER A 19 -7.78 -12.50 15.66
N LEU A 20 -8.84 -11.69 15.75
CA LEU A 20 -9.14 -10.66 14.76
C LEU A 20 -8.11 -9.54 14.75
N LEU A 21 -7.67 -9.07 15.92
CA LEU A 21 -6.65 -8.04 16.04
C LEU A 21 -5.30 -8.52 15.48
N GLN A 22 -4.93 -9.76 15.74
CA GLN A 22 -3.68 -10.34 15.25
C GLN A 22 -3.71 -10.57 13.71
N ALA A 23 -4.85 -10.95 13.15
CA ALA A 23 -5.04 -11.05 11.71
C ALA A 23 -4.97 -9.69 11.02
N GLN A 24 -5.51 -8.64 11.63
CA GLN A 24 -5.45 -7.27 11.11
C GLN A 24 -4.01 -6.75 11.08
N THR A 25 -3.25 -6.90 12.16
CA THR A 25 -1.83 -6.49 12.20
C THR A 25 -0.97 -7.28 11.21
N GLY A 26 -1.27 -8.56 10.97
CA GLY A 26 -0.62 -9.38 9.94
C GLY A 26 -0.88 -8.86 8.53
N THR A 27 -2.11 -8.45 8.24
CA THR A 27 -2.51 -7.86 6.95
C THR A 27 -1.86 -6.50 6.74
N GLU A 28 -1.84 -5.62 7.75
CA GLU A 28 -1.15 -4.31 7.69
C GLU A 28 0.32 -4.47 7.33
N LYS A 29 1.03 -5.40 7.97
CA LYS A 29 2.42 -5.73 7.67
C LYS A 29 2.60 -6.25 6.24
N SER A 30 1.67 -7.09 5.75
CA SER A 30 1.72 -7.62 4.39
C SER A 30 1.59 -6.51 3.34
N VAL A 31 0.64 -5.59 3.52
CA VAL A 31 0.46 -4.46 2.60
C VAL A 31 1.64 -3.48 2.70
N ALA A 32 2.13 -3.19 3.90
CA ALA A 32 3.33 -2.37 4.08
C ALA A 32 4.56 -2.97 3.38
N ALA A 33 4.71 -4.29 3.36
CA ALA A 33 5.78 -4.97 2.62
C ALA A 33 5.64 -4.79 1.10
N LEU A 34 4.42 -4.74 0.56
CA LEU A 34 4.17 -4.45 -0.86
C LEU A 34 4.50 -2.99 -1.21
N GLU A 35 4.21 -2.04 -0.32
CA GLU A 35 4.67 -0.64 -0.46
C GLU A 35 6.20 -0.56 -0.48
N GLN A 36 6.88 -1.28 0.41
CA GLN A 36 8.34 -1.35 0.41
C GLN A 36 8.89 -2.00 -0.86
N GLN A 37 8.19 -2.98 -1.45
CA GLN A 37 8.56 -3.55 -2.75
C GLN A 37 8.44 -2.49 -3.87
N TRP A 38 7.40 -1.65 -3.83
CA TRP A 38 7.27 -0.54 -4.78
C TRP A 38 8.43 0.45 -4.62
N LEU A 39 8.72 0.90 -3.40
CA LEU A 39 9.88 1.74 -3.10
C LEU A 39 11.19 1.10 -3.58
N GLN A 40 11.37 -0.19 -3.35
CA GLN A 40 12.56 -0.93 -3.78
C GLN A 40 12.71 -0.94 -5.31
N SER A 41 11.60 -1.02 -6.06
CA SER A 41 11.62 -0.93 -7.52
C SER A 41 12.22 0.40 -7.99
N GLN A 42 11.88 1.47 -7.31
CA GLN A 42 12.38 2.82 -7.60
C GLN A 42 13.85 2.98 -7.16
N LYS A 43 14.22 2.49 -5.96
CA LYS A 43 15.62 2.52 -5.47
C LYS A 43 16.59 1.79 -6.40
N THR A 44 16.15 0.70 -7.00
CA THR A 44 16.98 -0.13 -7.89
C THR A 44 16.76 0.16 -9.38
N ASN A 45 15.83 1.07 -9.72
CA ASN A 45 15.36 1.29 -11.08
C ASN A 45 14.92 0.00 -11.80
N ASN A 46 14.35 -0.96 -11.03
CA ASN A 46 13.83 -2.21 -11.53
C ASN A 46 12.29 -2.16 -11.59
N SER A 47 11.76 -1.65 -12.69
CA SER A 47 10.32 -1.49 -12.91
C SER A 47 9.53 -2.82 -12.96
N GLU A 48 10.19 -3.96 -13.17
CA GLU A 48 9.55 -5.27 -13.19
C GLU A 48 8.94 -5.64 -11.81
N LEU A 49 9.46 -5.06 -10.73
CA LEU A 49 8.93 -5.26 -9.38
C LEU A 49 7.58 -4.60 -9.16
N VAL A 50 7.19 -3.61 -9.99
CA VAL A 50 5.92 -2.87 -9.85
C VAL A 50 4.76 -3.63 -10.49
N ALA A 51 4.97 -4.25 -11.65
CA ALA A 51 3.91 -4.86 -12.45
C ALA A 51 3.01 -5.84 -11.66
N PRO A 52 3.55 -6.73 -10.79
CA PRO A 52 2.72 -7.65 -10.01
C PRO A 52 1.94 -6.99 -8.87
N LEU A 53 2.30 -5.75 -8.49
CA LEU A 53 1.63 -5.00 -7.42
C LEU A 53 0.33 -4.36 -7.90
N LEU A 54 0.25 -4.01 -9.20
CA LEU A 54 -0.87 -3.27 -9.76
C LEU A 54 -1.96 -4.21 -10.27
N ALA A 55 -3.21 -3.94 -9.90
CA ALA A 55 -4.38 -4.61 -10.44
C ALA A 55 -4.53 -4.33 -11.95
N GLU A 56 -5.25 -5.20 -12.67
CA GLU A 56 -5.49 -5.02 -14.10
C GLU A 56 -6.17 -3.67 -14.43
N LYS A 57 -7.14 -3.28 -13.60
CA LYS A 57 -7.87 -1.99 -13.73
C LYS A 57 -7.31 -0.91 -12.79
N PHE A 58 -6.01 -0.91 -12.54
CA PHE A 58 -5.36 0.08 -11.71
C PHE A 58 -5.50 1.49 -12.29
N ILE A 59 -5.73 2.48 -11.41
CA ILE A 59 -5.83 3.90 -11.74
C ILE A 59 -4.84 4.67 -10.88
N ASN A 60 -4.06 5.55 -11.52
CA ASN A 60 -3.20 6.49 -10.82
C ASN A 60 -3.66 7.92 -11.10
N THR A 61 -3.80 8.73 -10.05
CA THR A 61 -3.93 10.18 -10.17
C THR A 61 -2.61 10.79 -9.69
N GLY A 62 -1.85 11.29 -10.63
CA GLY A 62 -0.56 11.91 -10.37
C GLY A 62 -0.68 13.24 -9.65
N ARG A 63 0.42 13.73 -9.09
CA ARG A 63 0.52 15.03 -8.39
C ARG A 63 0.13 16.25 -9.26
N ASP A 64 0.15 16.09 -10.59
CA ASP A 64 -0.27 17.10 -11.58
C ASP A 64 -1.77 16.97 -11.95
N GLY A 65 -2.51 16.09 -11.28
CA GLY A 65 -3.92 15.82 -11.51
C GLY A 65 -4.20 14.92 -12.72
N LYS A 66 -3.18 14.44 -13.44
CA LYS A 66 -3.39 13.51 -14.55
C LYS A 66 -3.78 12.14 -14.05
N VAL A 67 -4.79 11.57 -14.72
CA VAL A 67 -5.22 10.20 -14.48
C VAL A 67 -4.57 9.30 -15.53
N THR A 68 -3.93 8.23 -15.07
CA THR A 68 -3.29 7.22 -15.93
C THR A 68 -3.73 5.82 -15.52
N ASP A 69 -3.75 4.92 -16.47
CA ASP A 69 -4.02 3.50 -16.27
C ASP A 69 -2.74 2.72 -15.90
N ARG A 70 -2.92 1.42 -15.68
CA ARG A 70 -1.81 0.50 -15.39
C ARG A 70 -0.72 0.54 -16.46
N THR A 71 -1.09 0.54 -17.73
CA THR A 71 -0.14 0.48 -18.86
C THR A 71 0.73 1.74 -18.90
N ALA A 72 0.12 2.92 -18.80
CA ALA A 72 0.82 4.19 -18.80
C ALA A 72 1.69 4.34 -17.54
N THR A 73 1.20 3.88 -16.37
CA THR A 73 1.97 3.89 -15.11
C THR A 73 3.22 3.03 -15.22
N LEU A 74 3.12 1.81 -15.75
CA LEU A 74 4.27 0.92 -15.94
C LEU A 74 5.27 1.47 -16.97
N ALA A 75 4.79 2.10 -18.04
CA ALA A 75 5.65 2.76 -19.02
C ALA A 75 6.44 3.91 -18.37
N THR A 76 5.79 4.73 -17.55
CA THR A 76 6.44 5.81 -16.80
C THR A 76 7.46 5.25 -15.80
N ALA A 77 7.11 4.22 -15.05
CA ALA A 77 8.03 3.57 -14.11
C ALA A 77 9.30 3.02 -14.80
N LYS A 78 9.15 2.47 -16.01
CA LYS A 78 10.28 1.96 -16.80
C LYS A 78 11.18 3.08 -17.34
N ALA A 79 10.60 4.20 -17.71
CA ALA A 79 11.32 5.32 -18.34
C ALA A 79 11.95 6.27 -17.32
N THR A 80 11.41 6.36 -16.09
CA THR A 80 11.95 7.19 -15.02
C THR A 80 13.24 6.59 -14.45
N LYS A 81 14.23 7.44 -14.18
CA LYS A 81 15.48 7.05 -13.50
C LYS A 81 15.57 7.78 -12.18
N TYR A 82 15.55 7.03 -11.10
CA TYR A 82 15.67 7.58 -9.74
C TYR A 82 17.13 7.60 -9.30
N ASN A 83 17.58 8.72 -8.74
CA ASN A 83 18.86 8.88 -8.09
C ASN A 83 18.74 8.64 -6.58
N SER A 84 17.62 9.06 -6.00
CA SER A 84 17.26 8.82 -4.61
C SER A 84 15.76 8.75 -4.48
N VAL A 85 15.27 7.86 -3.59
CA VAL A 85 13.86 7.79 -3.18
C VAL A 85 13.79 7.36 -1.73
N ASP A 86 12.77 7.85 -1.04
CA ASP A 86 12.48 7.45 0.33
C ASP A 86 10.98 7.60 0.65
N TYR A 87 10.51 6.78 1.60
CA TYR A 87 9.20 6.90 2.24
C TYR A 87 9.38 7.40 3.66
N ASP A 88 8.49 8.26 4.09
CA ASP A 88 8.30 8.61 5.49
C ASP A 88 6.84 8.38 5.92
N ASP A 89 6.60 8.23 7.23
CA ASP A 89 5.26 8.09 7.83
C ASP A 89 4.37 7.00 7.19
N LEU A 90 4.96 5.93 6.62
CA LEU A 90 4.15 4.86 6.03
C LEU A 90 3.21 4.25 7.06
N LYS A 91 1.92 4.37 6.81
CA LYS A 91 0.85 3.82 7.63
C LYS A 91 -0.13 3.03 6.76
N VAL A 92 -0.50 1.83 7.20
CA VAL A 92 -1.53 1.00 6.58
C VAL A 92 -2.71 0.88 7.53
N THR A 93 -3.92 1.06 7.01
CA THR A 93 -5.18 0.83 7.74
C THR A 93 -6.02 -0.16 6.97
N VAL A 94 -6.49 -1.22 7.63
CA VAL A 94 -7.22 -2.34 7.00
C VAL A 94 -8.72 -2.24 7.25
N PHE A 95 -9.50 -2.45 6.21
CA PHE A 95 -10.96 -2.49 6.19
C PHE A 95 -11.42 -3.78 5.50
N GLY A 96 -11.36 -4.91 6.20
CA GLY A 96 -11.71 -6.22 5.62
C GLY A 96 -10.75 -6.61 4.48
N ASN A 97 -11.26 -6.69 3.26
CA ASN A 97 -10.49 -7.00 2.06
C ASN A 97 -9.90 -5.76 1.36
N THR A 98 -9.99 -4.59 1.98
CA THR A 98 -9.42 -3.34 1.48
C THR A 98 -8.42 -2.81 2.50
N ALA A 99 -7.31 -2.24 2.05
CA ALA A 99 -6.37 -1.53 2.87
C ALA A 99 -6.02 -0.19 2.23
N ILE A 100 -5.84 0.82 3.06
CA ILE A 100 -5.37 2.14 2.65
C ILE A 100 -3.97 2.33 3.20
N ALA A 101 -3.01 2.55 2.32
CA ALA A 101 -1.66 2.95 2.66
C ALA A 101 -1.49 4.45 2.42
N THR A 102 -0.91 5.15 3.39
CA THR A 102 -0.56 6.56 3.28
C THR A 102 0.87 6.78 3.71
N GLY A 103 1.54 7.74 3.10
CA GLY A 103 2.91 8.08 3.47
C GLY A 103 3.40 9.35 2.77
N GLY A 104 4.61 9.77 3.13
CA GLY A 104 5.38 10.73 2.37
C GLY A 104 6.28 10.01 1.37
N PHE A 105 6.45 10.59 0.20
CA PHE A 105 7.35 10.12 -0.85
C PHE A 105 8.25 11.26 -1.28
N SER A 106 9.54 11.07 -1.15
CA SER A 106 10.56 12.00 -1.62
C SER A 106 11.43 11.35 -2.68
N ALA A 107 11.66 12.03 -3.80
CA ALA A 107 12.47 11.49 -4.87
C ALA A 107 13.21 12.56 -5.65
N LYS A 108 14.38 12.18 -6.18
CA LYS A 108 15.16 12.93 -7.19
C LYS A 108 15.51 11.99 -8.33
N GLY A 109 15.50 12.52 -9.55
CA GLY A 109 15.83 11.69 -10.71
C GLY A 109 15.70 12.40 -12.02
N ILE A 110 15.53 11.60 -13.08
CA ILE A 110 15.30 12.05 -14.46
C ILE A 110 13.96 11.47 -14.91
N ASP A 111 13.07 12.32 -15.36
CA ASP A 111 11.76 11.95 -15.85
C ASP A 111 11.82 11.33 -17.28
N PRO A 112 10.71 10.76 -17.80
CA PRO A 112 10.68 10.17 -19.14
C PRO A 112 11.03 11.12 -20.28
N SER A 113 10.95 12.46 -20.06
CA SER A 113 11.36 13.48 -21.04
C SER A 113 12.86 13.82 -20.99
N GLY A 114 13.60 13.23 -20.06
CA GLY A 114 15.01 13.51 -19.84
C GLY A 114 15.27 14.71 -18.92
N LYS A 115 14.24 15.24 -18.29
CA LYS A 115 14.35 16.41 -17.38
C LYS A 115 14.61 15.95 -15.95
N ALA A 116 15.55 16.61 -15.27
CA ALA A 116 15.75 16.41 -13.85
C ALA A 116 14.53 16.85 -13.03
N PHE A 117 14.19 16.08 -12.01
CA PHE A 117 13.12 16.42 -11.08
C PHE A 117 13.55 16.18 -9.63
N GLU A 118 12.91 16.92 -8.74
CA GLU A 118 12.88 16.69 -7.31
C GLU A 118 11.43 16.82 -6.86
N THR A 119 10.96 15.88 -6.04
CA THR A 119 9.57 15.88 -5.57
C THR A 119 9.49 15.51 -4.11
N HIS A 120 8.50 16.11 -3.43
CA HIS A 120 8.01 15.67 -2.12
C HIS A 120 6.49 15.64 -2.18
N GLU A 121 5.90 14.50 -1.88
CA GLU A 121 4.47 14.22 -2.06
C GLU A 121 3.91 13.49 -0.85
N ARG A 122 2.61 13.66 -0.61
CA ARG A 122 1.82 12.71 0.19
C ARG A 122 1.12 11.79 -0.78
N PHE A 123 1.16 10.48 -0.50
CA PHE A 123 0.42 9.51 -1.30
C PHE A 123 -0.69 8.83 -0.49
N THR A 124 -1.67 8.33 -1.22
CA THR A 124 -2.72 7.45 -0.71
C THR A 124 -2.94 6.34 -1.72
N ASP A 125 -2.63 5.12 -1.31
CA ASP A 125 -2.76 3.93 -2.13
C ASP A 125 -3.84 3.02 -1.58
N THR A 126 -4.72 2.55 -2.48
CA THR A 126 -5.80 1.64 -2.14
C THR A 126 -5.45 0.24 -2.61
N TRP A 127 -5.36 -0.67 -1.66
CA TRP A 127 -5.06 -2.08 -1.87
C TRP A 127 -6.31 -2.93 -1.67
N VAL A 128 -6.51 -3.93 -2.52
CA VAL A 128 -7.64 -4.86 -2.43
C VAL A 128 -7.11 -6.29 -2.46
N LYS A 129 -7.64 -7.12 -1.57
CA LYS A 129 -7.38 -8.56 -1.58
C LYS A 129 -8.23 -9.20 -2.66
N MET A 130 -7.60 -9.66 -3.72
CA MET A 130 -8.24 -10.30 -4.87
C MET A 130 -8.77 -11.70 -4.51
N SER A 131 -9.62 -12.26 -5.36
CA SER A 131 -10.24 -13.58 -5.16
C SER A 131 -9.24 -14.72 -4.90
N GLY A 132 -8.01 -14.61 -5.45
CA GLY A 132 -6.91 -15.53 -5.19
C GLY A 132 -6.12 -15.28 -3.88
N GLY A 133 -6.57 -14.34 -3.03
CA GLY A 133 -5.93 -14.00 -1.76
C GLY A 133 -4.74 -13.04 -1.87
N LYS A 134 -4.32 -12.67 -3.08
CA LYS A 134 -3.24 -11.73 -3.34
C LYS A 134 -3.72 -10.28 -3.17
N TRP A 135 -2.94 -9.47 -2.48
CA TRP A 135 -3.17 -8.03 -2.42
C TRP A 135 -2.63 -7.34 -3.67
N GLN A 136 -3.45 -6.46 -4.27
CA GLN A 136 -3.03 -5.62 -5.39
C GLN A 136 -3.51 -4.18 -5.17
N CYS A 137 -2.69 -3.23 -5.57
CA CYS A 137 -3.05 -1.83 -5.59
C CYS A 137 -4.04 -1.58 -6.74
N VAL A 138 -5.19 -0.99 -6.43
CA VAL A 138 -6.25 -0.67 -7.41
C VAL A 138 -6.28 0.82 -7.74
N ALA A 139 -5.81 1.66 -6.83
CA ALA A 139 -5.72 3.10 -7.05
C ALA A 139 -4.55 3.70 -6.27
N SER A 140 -3.88 4.67 -6.86
CA SER A 140 -2.86 5.49 -6.23
C SER A 140 -3.15 6.97 -6.48
N HIS A 141 -2.87 7.80 -5.49
CA HIS A 141 -2.98 9.26 -5.61
C HIS A 141 -1.79 9.92 -4.91
N GLY A 142 -1.11 10.80 -5.64
CA GLY A 142 -0.07 11.67 -5.11
C GLY A 142 -0.53 13.13 -5.05
N SER A 143 -0.19 13.82 -3.96
CA SER A 143 -0.40 15.27 -3.80
C SER A 143 0.92 15.94 -3.45
N PRO A 144 1.28 17.06 -4.07
CA PRO A 144 2.49 17.78 -3.70
C PRO A 144 2.38 18.32 -2.26
N VAL A 145 3.48 18.28 -1.52
CA VAL A 145 3.61 18.97 -0.25
C VAL A 145 4.06 20.41 -0.55
N VAL A 146 3.27 21.38 -0.10
CA VAL A 146 3.54 22.83 -0.22
C VAL A 146 4.09 23.39 1.09
#